data_85f5eb8f17f2476f4c17467287a38021
#
_entry.id   85f5eb8f17f2476f4c17467287a38021
#
_cell.length_a   1.000
_cell.length_b   1.000
_cell.length_c   1.000
_cell.angle_alpha   90.00
_cell.angle_beta   90.00
_cell.angle_gamma   90.00
#
_symmetry.space_group_name_H-M   'P 1'
#
loop_
_entity.id
_entity.type
_entity.pdbx_description
1 polymer ?
#
loop_
_entity_poly.entity_id
_entity_poly.type
_entity_poly.pdbx_seq_one_letter_code
_entity_poly.pdbx_strand_id
1 'polypeptide(L)'
;HLDARRDLEETMSKGTVTLLVIVFVVCISCGAGYAAYRIVREKLRRLSRMAFGTDSITEGLEQQAKELAVTPKSVSAMTRIFLPQIQRDFPDFHIEQFKDKVENALMLALQAISAADAGIFERQIKDGVSEEFLAQIKNRIRENGTEAVTEHYEQIQIHQTEIANYEKKQGTCVITFQSAVGYLHYCEKAGKVLSGSKDLTEQTRYNLQLMYIQNEKLAGMDNAVGTTCPNCGAPITNLGAAYCEYCGSAVTLLNLKVWTLHSFDETDYHHS
;
A
#
# COMPACT_ATOMS: atom_id res chain seq x y z
N HIS A 1 -81.61 18.83 -34.13
CA HIS A 1 -80.69 17.74 -34.64
C HIS A 1 -79.47 18.29 -35.40
N LEU A 2 -79.55 19.47 -36.01
CA LEU A 2 -78.44 20.11 -36.74
C LEU A 2 -77.42 20.79 -35.84
N ASP A 3 -77.86 21.38 -34.73
CA ASP A 3 -76.98 22.08 -33.79
C ASP A 3 -76.08 21.07 -32.94
N ALA A 4 -76.62 19.94 -32.57
CA ALA A 4 -75.88 18.89 -31.86
C ALA A 4 -74.73 18.25 -32.71
N ARG A 5 -74.91 18.22 -34.06
CA ARG A 5 -73.86 17.74 -34.96
C ARG A 5 -72.72 18.76 -35.09
N ARG A 6 -73.05 20.03 -35.14
CA ARG A 6 -72.08 21.12 -35.23
C ARG A 6 -71.19 21.18 -33.94
N ASP A 7 -71.84 21.08 -32.81
CA ASP A 7 -71.10 21.04 -31.51
C ASP A 7 -70.19 19.84 -31.38
N LEU A 8 -70.57 18.66 -31.89
CA LEU A 8 -69.71 17.46 -31.89
C LEU A 8 -68.55 17.62 -32.89
N GLU A 9 -68.73 18.17 -34.05
CA GLU A 9 -67.67 18.41 -35.05
C GLU A 9 -66.66 19.46 -34.50
N GLU A 10 -67.14 20.51 -33.86
CA GLU A 10 -66.29 21.55 -33.27
C GLU A 10 -65.52 21.05 -32.08
N THR A 11 -66.07 20.20 -31.19
CA THR A 11 -65.36 19.53 -30.09
C THR A 11 -64.36 18.48 -30.55
N MET A 12 -64.72 17.72 -31.61
CA MET A 12 -63.78 16.77 -32.23
C MET A 12 -62.59 17.50 -32.91
N SER A 13 -62.85 18.61 -33.57
CA SER A 13 -61.84 19.46 -34.23
C SER A 13 -60.91 20.08 -33.21
N LYS A 14 -61.43 20.57 -32.07
CA LYS A 14 -60.58 21.10 -30.91
C LYS A 14 -59.75 20.01 -30.28
N GLY A 15 -60.29 18.80 -30.11
CA GLY A 15 -59.57 17.66 -29.57
C GLY A 15 -58.40 17.21 -30.45
N THR A 16 -58.62 17.15 -31.78
CA THR A 16 -57.55 16.80 -32.73
C THR A 16 -56.46 17.86 -32.82
N VAL A 17 -56.80 19.13 -32.79
CA VAL A 17 -55.81 20.23 -32.73
C VAL A 17 -55.00 20.18 -31.46
N THR A 18 -55.63 19.96 -30.31
CA THR A 18 -54.92 19.81 -29.02
C THR A 18 -53.96 18.64 -29.02
N LEU A 19 -54.37 17.50 -29.56
CA LEU A 19 -53.51 16.32 -29.70
C LEU A 19 -52.29 16.61 -30.59
N LEU A 20 -52.48 17.27 -31.72
CA LEU A 20 -51.41 17.65 -32.64
C LEU A 20 -50.40 18.60 -31.97
N VAL A 21 -50.88 19.58 -31.18
CA VAL A 21 -50.03 20.49 -30.44
C VAL A 21 -49.20 19.73 -29.37
N ILE A 22 -49.84 18.80 -28.65
CA ILE A 22 -49.13 17.97 -27.68
C ILE A 22 -48.03 17.12 -28.36
N VAL A 23 -48.35 16.44 -29.45
CA VAL A 23 -47.39 15.64 -30.22
C VAL A 23 -46.23 16.52 -30.70
N PHE A 24 -46.54 17.72 -31.21
CA PHE A 24 -45.52 18.65 -31.69
C PHE A 24 -44.57 19.12 -30.56
N VAL A 25 -45.13 19.45 -29.40
CA VAL A 25 -44.31 19.83 -28.19
C VAL A 25 -43.44 18.68 -27.73
N VAL A 26 -43.96 17.45 -27.70
CA VAL A 26 -43.18 16.25 -27.35
C VAL A 26 -42.07 16.01 -28.38
N CYS A 27 -42.32 16.14 -29.66
CA CYS A 27 -41.30 16.00 -30.70
C CYS A 27 -40.18 17.06 -30.56
N ILE A 28 -40.54 18.32 -30.28
CA ILE A 28 -39.53 19.37 -30.06
C ILE A 28 -38.68 19.08 -28.80
N SER A 29 -39.33 18.69 -27.69
CA SER A 29 -38.62 18.38 -26.46
C SER A 29 -37.71 17.17 -26.60
N CYS A 30 -38.14 16.12 -27.31
CA CYS A 30 -37.28 14.96 -27.62
C CYS A 30 -36.13 15.35 -28.56
N GLY A 31 -36.36 16.19 -29.56
CA GLY A 31 -35.34 16.70 -30.47
C GLY A 31 -34.29 17.55 -29.74
N ALA A 32 -34.76 18.46 -28.88
CA ALA A 32 -33.86 19.27 -28.04
C ALA A 32 -33.05 18.43 -27.06
N GLY A 33 -33.68 17.44 -26.42
CA GLY A 33 -33.01 16.46 -25.54
C GLY A 33 -31.94 15.65 -26.27
N TYR A 34 -32.25 15.18 -27.49
CA TYR A 34 -31.28 14.45 -28.33
C TYR A 34 -30.11 15.34 -28.78
N ALA A 35 -30.36 16.57 -29.15
CA ALA A 35 -29.32 17.52 -29.53
C ALA A 35 -28.39 17.82 -28.31
N ALA A 36 -28.98 18.08 -27.15
CA ALA A 36 -28.20 18.27 -25.90
C ALA A 36 -27.35 17.02 -25.55
N TYR A 37 -27.94 15.84 -25.68
CA TYR A 37 -27.21 14.57 -25.47
C TYR A 37 -26.02 14.44 -26.44
N ARG A 38 -26.20 14.75 -27.72
CA ARG A 38 -25.12 14.71 -28.70
C ARG A 38 -23.99 15.68 -28.36
N ILE A 39 -24.32 16.93 -27.98
CA ILE A 39 -23.32 17.94 -27.59
C ILE A 39 -22.52 17.49 -26.36
N VAL A 40 -23.21 16.98 -25.33
CA VAL A 40 -22.56 16.48 -24.12
C VAL A 40 -21.64 15.29 -24.45
N ARG A 41 -22.13 14.35 -25.26
CA ARG A 41 -21.35 13.18 -25.67
C ARG A 41 -20.10 13.56 -26.48
N GLU A 42 -20.18 14.53 -27.36
CA GLU A 42 -19.03 15.04 -28.13
C GLU A 42 -18.02 15.77 -27.23
N LYS A 43 -18.50 16.56 -26.27
CA LYS A 43 -17.61 17.19 -25.28
C LYS A 43 -16.89 16.16 -24.39
N LEU A 44 -17.63 15.15 -23.95
CA LEU A 44 -17.02 14.05 -23.16
C LEU A 44 -15.98 13.27 -23.97
N ARG A 45 -16.27 12.98 -25.26
CA ARG A 45 -15.28 12.34 -26.14
C ARG A 45 -14.03 13.20 -26.35
N ARG A 46 -14.17 14.51 -26.52
CA ARG A 46 -13.01 15.42 -26.65
C ARG A 46 -12.18 15.45 -25.37
N LEU A 47 -12.83 15.52 -24.22
CA LEU A 47 -12.17 15.44 -22.91
C LEU A 47 -11.44 14.11 -22.72
N SER A 48 -12.09 13.00 -23.05
CA SER A 48 -11.50 11.66 -22.97
C SER A 48 -10.28 11.52 -23.89
N ARG A 49 -10.34 12.01 -25.13
CA ARG A 49 -9.19 12.02 -26.04
C ARG A 49 -8.03 12.88 -25.53
N MET A 50 -8.31 14.03 -24.93
CA MET A 50 -7.27 14.90 -24.37
C MET A 50 -6.63 14.33 -23.11
N ALA A 51 -7.41 13.65 -22.25
CA ALA A 51 -6.94 13.11 -20.98
C ALA A 51 -6.33 11.72 -21.12
N PHE A 52 -6.89 10.86 -21.97
CA PHE A 52 -6.56 9.43 -22.02
C PHE A 52 -6.21 8.92 -23.43
N GLY A 53 -6.31 9.77 -24.46
CA GLY A 53 -6.09 9.37 -25.86
C GLY A 53 -7.16 8.42 -26.44
N THR A 54 -8.24 8.13 -25.72
CA THR A 54 -9.31 7.20 -26.08
C THR A 54 -10.66 7.93 -26.28
N ASP A 55 -11.59 7.31 -27.03
CA ASP A 55 -12.91 7.89 -27.27
C ASP A 55 -13.91 7.69 -26.13
N SER A 56 -13.56 6.88 -25.13
CA SER A 56 -14.37 6.55 -23.96
C SER A 56 -13.62 6.82 -22.67
N ILE A 57 -14.27 7.48 -21.71
CA ILE A 57 -13.70 7.71 -20.38
C ILE A 57 -13.46 6.39 -19.65
N THR A 58 -14.37 5.42 -19.82
CA THR A 58 -14.24 4.09 -19.20
C THR A 58 -13.03 3.32 -19.75
N GLU A 59 -12.84 3.31 -21.08
CA GLU A 59 -11.67 2.70 -21.72
C GLU A 59 -10.37 3.39 -21.29
N GLY A 60 -10.40 4.75 -21.20
CA GLY A 60 -9.24 5.52 -20.73
C GLY A 60 -8.86 5.20 -19.28
N LEU A 61 -9.83 5.06 -18.39
CA LEU A 61 -9.60 4.68 -17.00
C LEU A 61 -9.11 3.24 -16.88
N GLU A 62 -9.66 2.30 -17.66
CA GLU A 62 -9.19 0.92 -17.70
C GLU A 62 -7.75 0.82 -18.23
N GLN A 63 -7.40 1.59 -19.24
CA GLN A 63 -6.07 1.63 -19.78
C GLN A 63 -5.07 2.22 -18.78
N GLN A 64 -5.44 3.31 -18.11
CA GLN A 64 -4.63 3.91 -17.05
C GLN A 64 -4.46 2.95 -15.87
N ALA A 65 -5.52 2.25 -15.46
CA ALA A 65 -5.43 1.22 -14.42
C ALA A 65 -4.47 0.09 -14.80
N LYS A 66 -4.51 -0.36 -16.06
CA LYS A 66 -3.57 -1.37 -16.58
C LYS A 66 -2.13 -0.87 -16.62
N GLU A 67 -1.90 0.38 -17.01
CA GLU A 67 -0.57 0.99 -17.00
C GLU A 67 -0.02 1.13 -15.58
N LEU A 68 -0.85 1.57 -14.63
CA LEU A 68 -0.48 1.65 -13.21
C LEU A 68 -0.21 0.26 -12.60
N ALA A 69 -0.96 -0.76 -13.01
CA ALA A 69 -0.77 -2.13 -12.58
C ALA A 69 0.57 -2.74 -13.05
N VAL A 70 1.09 -2.29 -14.20
CA VAL A 70 2.37 -2.77 -14.75
C VAL A 70 3.57 -1.97 -14.22
N THR A 71 3.35 -0.71 -13.79
CA THR A 71 4.43 0.19 -13.40
C THR A 71 4.74 0.07 -11.92
N PRO A 72 5.92 -0.47 -11.53
CA PRO A 72 6.32 -0.55 -10.14
C PRO A 72 6.38 0.83 -9.49
N LYS A 73 6.04 0.91 -8.21
CA LYS A 73 6.19 2.14 -7.43
C LYS A 73 7.68 2.44 -7.20
N SER A 74 8.04 3.71 -7.23
CA SER A 74 9.39 4.13 -6.85
C SER A 74 9.57 4.05 -5.34
N VAL A 75 10.73 3.61 -4.89
CA VAL A 75 11.12 3.61 -3.47
C VAL A 75 11.95 4.83 -3.11
N SER A 76 12.07 5.09 -1.83
CA SER A 76 12.92 6.16 -1.31
C SER A 76 14.39 5.91 -1.65
N ALA A 77 15.05 6.86 -2.31
CA ALA A 77 16.46 6.75 -2.71
C ALA A 77 17.44 7.24 -1.64
N MET A 78 17.13 7.03 -0.36
CA MET A 78 17.90 7.56 0.77
C MET A 78 19.07 6.66 1.19
N THR A 79 19.23 5.49 0.57
CA THR A 79 20.34 4.56 0.84
C THR A 79 21.71 5.24 0.75
N ARG A 80 21.93 6.10 -0.24
CA ARG A 80 23.22 6.81 -0.41
C ARG A 80 23.56 7.75 0.76
N ILE A 81 22.54 8.25 1.46
CA ILE A 81 22.69 9.18 2.59
C ILE A 81 22.89 8.41 3.89
N PHE A 82 22.08 7.38 4.11
CA PHE A 82 22.06 6.66 5.39
C PHE A 82 23.08 5.52 5.47
N LEU A 83 23.39 4.83 4.37
CA LEU A 83 24.32 3.70 4.40
C LEU A 83 25.69 4.03 4.97
N PRO A 84 26.36 5.15 4.60
CA PRO A 84 27.65 5.52 5.21
C PRO A 84 27.54 5.80 6.72
N GLN A 85 26.39 6.28 7.18
CA GLN A 85 26.15 6.53 8.59
C GLN A 85 25.96 5.21 9.35
N ILE A 86 25.18 4.30 8.77
CA ILE A 86 24.93 2.97 9.33
C ILE A 86 26.25 2.18 9.41
N GLN A 87 27.04 2.19 8.34
CA GLN A 87 28.32 1.47 8.31
C GLN A 87 29.37 2.04 9.27
N ARG A 88 29.32 3.35 9.56
CA ARG A 88 30.15 3.95 10.60
C ARG A 88 29.76 3.47 12.00
N ASP A 89 28.44 3.33 12.25
CA ASP A 89 27.92 2.87 13.54
C ASP A 89 28.00 1.34 13.68
N PHE A 90 27.89 0.64 12.57
CA PHE A 90 27.90 -0.82 12.46
C PHE A 90 28.79 -1.26 11.28
N PRO A 91 30.11 -1.39 11.49
CA PRO A 91 31.06 -1.73 10.41
C PRO A 91 30.74 -3.05 9.70
N ASP A 92 30.12 -4.01 10.40
CA ASP A 92 29.75 -5.32 9.86
C ASP A 92 28.35 -5.32 9.20
N PHE A 93 27.77 -4.14 8.98
CA PHE A 93 26.48 -4.03 8.31
C PHE A 93 26.60 -4.23 6.80
N HIS A 94 26.11 -5.36 6.30
CA HIS A 94 26.08 -5.70 4.87
C HIS A 94 24.69 -5.48 4.31
N ILE A 95 24.47 -4.38 3.60
CA ILE A 95 23.14 -3.95 3.12
C ILE A 95 22.42 -5.03 2.32
N GLU A 96 23.11 -5.76 1.44
CA GLU A 96 22.47 -6.78 0.59
C GLU A 96 21.89 -7.92 1.41
N GLN A 97 22.60 -8.38 2.47
CA GLN A 97 22.07 -9.41 3.34
C GLN A 97 20.80 -8.97 4.10
N PHE A 98 20.74 -7.70 4.46
CA PHE A 98 19.55 -7.16 5.14
C PHE A 98 18.42 -6.90 4.17
N LYS A 99 18.69 -6.50 2.92
CA LYS A 99 17.68 -6.44 1.85
C LYS A 99 17.05 -7.81 1.63
N ASP A 100 17.86 -8.84 1.42
CA ASP A 100 17.40 -10.22 1.23
C ASP A 100 16.55 -10.70 2.43
N LYS A 101 16.99 -10.39 3.66
CA LYS A 101 16.23 -10.74 4.88
C LYS A 101 14.88 -10.04 4.92
N VAL A 102 14.83 -8.74 4.63
CA VAL A 102 13.62 -7.91 4.63
C VAL A 102 12.64 -8.39 3.55
N GLU A 103 13.14 -8.61 2.33
CA GLU A 103 12.35 -9.08 1.19
C GLU A 103 11.75 -10.46 1.44
N ASN A 104 12.57 -11.39 1.94
CA ASN A 104 12.10 -12.74 2.27
C ASN A 104 11.05 -12.71 3.39
N ALA A 105 11.25 -11.89 4.42
CA ALA A 105 10.29 -11.76 5.51
C ALA A 105 8.95 -11.17 5.03
N LEU A 106 8.98 -10.14 4.17
CA LEU A 106 7.77 -9.57 3.60
C LEU A 106 7.00 -10.59 2.75
N MET A 107 7.71 -11.29 1.86
CA MET A 107 7.10 -12.33 1.02
C MET A 107 6.43 -13.41 1.86
N LEU A 108 7.12 -13.91 2.89
CA LEU A 108 6.59 -14.94 3.78
C LEU A 108 5.43 -14.44 4.63
N ALA A 109 5.44 -13.18 5.07
CA ALA A 109 4.34 -12.58 5.81
C ALA A 109 3.06 -12.53 4.96
N LEU A 110 3.16 -12.04 3.72
CA LEU A 110 2.01 -12.00 2.79
C LEU A 110 1.51 -13.41 2.44
N GLN A 111 2.41 -14.36 2.24
CA GLN A 111 2.04 -15.77 2.00
C GLN A 111 1.34 -16.40 3.22
N ALA A 112 1.81 -16.13 4.43
CA ALA A 112 1.19 -16.62 5.66
C ALA A 112 -0.22 -16.05 5.86
N ILE A 113 -0.42 -14.77 5.57
CA ILE A 113 -1.75 -14.12 5.61
C ILE A 113 -2.67 -14.76 4.57
N SER A 114 -2.19 -14.92 3.33
CA SER A 114 -2.95 -15.52 2.22
C SER A 114 -3.38 -16.97 2.51
N ALA A 115 -2.51 -17.73 3.16
CA ALA A 115 -2.79 -19.12 3.56
C ALA A 115 -3.55 -19.23 4.88
N ALA A 116 -3.82 -18.11 5.58
CA ALA A 116 -4.37 -18.07 6.94
C ALA A 116 -3.60 -18.96 7.94
N ASP A 117 -2.27 -19.12 7.75
CA ASP A 117 -1.39 -19.95 8.56
C ASP A 117 -0.09 -19.21 8.94
N ALA A 118 -0.05 -18.62 10.13
CA ALA A 118 1.15 -17.96 10.66
C ALA A 118 2.35 -18.91 10.81
N GLY A 119 2.11 -20.22 10.93
CA GLY A 119 3.14 -21.24 11.02
C GLY A 119 4.01 -21.35 9.75
N ILE A 120 3.54 -20.88 8.59
CA ILE A 120 4.35 -20.79 7.37
C ILE A 120 5.54 -19.87 7.63
N PHE A 121 5.29 -18.69 8.21
CA PHE A 121 6.34 -17.73 8.55
C PHE A 121 7.27 -18.28 9.65
N GLU A 122 6.68 -18.76 10.76
CA GLU A 122 7.43 -19.23 11.94
C GLU A 122 8.36 -20.42 11.65
N ARG A 123 7.99 -21.29 10.71
CA ARG A 123 8.84 -22.43 10.30
C ARG A 123 10.08 -22.01 9.51
N GLN A 124 9.98 -20.92 8.75
CA GLN A 124 11.05 -20.49 7.84
C GLN A 124 11.95 -19.43 8.46
N ILE A 125 11.40 -18.53 9.27
CA ILE A 125 12.18 -17.50 9.98
C ILE A 125 12.04 -17.73 11.48
N LYS A 126 13.12 -18.26 12.09
CA LYS A 126 13.17 -18.57 13.52
C LYS A 126 13.76 -17.45 14.35
N ASP A 127 14.72 -16.71 13.77
CA ASP A 127 15.51 -15.72 14.49
C ASP A 127 15.47 -14.34 13.79
N GLY A 128 15.64 -13.30 14.59
CA GLY A 128 15.73 -11.93 14.09
C GLY A 128 14.40 -11.34 13.64
N VAL A 129 13.31 -11.78 14.27
CA VAL A 129 11.95 -11.22 14.13
C VAL A 129 11.37 -11.04 15.52
N SER A 130 10.72 -9.91 15.76
CA SER A 130 10.09 -9.61 17.03
C SER A 130 8.71 -10.25 17.17
N GLU A 131 8.22 -10.30 18.40
CA GLU A 131 6.85 -10.73 18.68
C GLU A 131 5.83 -9.78 18.06
N GLU A 132 6.14 -8.49 17.96
CA GLU A 132 5.27 -7.47 17.33
C GLU A 132 5.07 -7.74 15.84
N PHE A 133 6.14 -8.10 15.11
CA PHE A 133 6.05 -8.48 13.70
C PHE A 133 5.16 -9.72 13.52
N LEU A 134 5.37 -10.74 14.33
CA LEU A 134 4.53 -11.94 14.32
C LEU A 134 3.08 -11.64 14.70
N ALA A 135 2.88 -10.73 15.65
CA ALA A 135 1.55 -10.31 16.08
C ALA A 135 0.79 -9.59 14.94
N GLN A 136 1.46 -8.81 14.10
CA GLN A 136 0.83 -8.18 12.93
C GLN A 136 0.27 -9.25 11.99
N ILE A 137 1.04 -10.30 11.66
CA ILE A 137 0.59 -11.42 10.81
C ILE A 137 -0.61 -12.13 11.47
N LYS A 138 -0.49 -12.51 12.75
CA LYS A 138 -1.54 -13.23 13.49
C LYS A 138 -2.81 -12.41 13.64
N ASN A 139 -2.68 -11.10 13.87
CA ASN A 139 -3.81 -10.20 13.97
C ASN A 139 -4.56 -10.10 12.65
N ARG A 140 -3.85 -9.94 11.52
CA ARG A 140 -4.48 -9.88 10.21
C ARG A 140 -5.23 -11.17 9.87
N ILE A 141 -4.63 -12.33 10.14
CA ILE A 141 -5.28 -13.64 9.95
C ILE A 141 -6.54 -13.74 10.83
N ARG A 142 -6.46 -13.29 12.10
CA ARG A 142 -7.60 -13.33 13.03
C ARG A 142 -8.74 -12.41 12.60
N GLU A 143 -8.44 -11.20 12.15
CA GLU A 143 -9.41 -10.23 11.62
C GLU A 143 -10.15 -10.82 10.43
N ASN A 144 -9.42 -11.33 9.45
CA ASN A 144 -9.98 -12.01 8.29
C ASN A 144 -10.91 -13.19 8.70
N GLY A 145 -10.48 -14.01 9.67
CA GLY A 145 -11.26 -15.11 10.19
C GLY A 145 -12.54 -14.66 10.90
N THR A 146 -12.49 -13.56 11.64
CA THR A 146 -13.66 -12.99 12.34
C THR A 146 -14.70 -12.48 11.34
N GLU A 147 -14.26 -11.89 10.25
CA GLU A 147 -15.12 -11.38 9.18
C GLU A 147 -15.56 -12.48 8.20
N ALA A 148 -15.04 -13.68 8.34
CA ALA A 148 -15.19 -14.80 7.39
C ALA A 148 -14.77 -14.41 5.96
N VAL A 149 -13.69 -13.65 5.86
CA VAL A 149 -13.06 -13.21 4.63
C VAL A 149 -11.78 -14.01 4.42
N THR A 150 -11.50 -14.40 3.19
CA THR A 150 -10.20 -14.94 2.77
C THR A 150 -9.48 -13.86 1.98
N GLU A 151 -8.30 -13.47 2.43
CA GLU A 151 -7.45 -12.50 1.77
C GLU A 151 -6.37 -13.24 0.97
N HIS A 152 -6.20 -12.86 -0.28
CA HIS A 152 -5.30 -13.52 -1.20
C HIS A 152 -4.22 -12.55 -1.69
N TYR A 153 -2.97 -13.00 -1.62
CA TYR A 153 -1.80 -12.39 -2.23
C TYR A 153 -1.17 -13.42 -3.17
N GLU A 154 -1.30 -13.18 -4.47
CA GLU A 154 -0.78 -14.07 -5.50
C GLU A 154 0.24 -13.38 -6.39
N GLN A 155 1.16 -14.13 -6.98
CA GLN A 155 2.19 -13.62 -7.89
C GLN A 155 3.00 -12.47 -7.26
N ILE A 156 3.35 -12.59 -5.99
CA ILE A 156 4.10 -11.56 -5.25
C ILE A 156 5.46 -11.36 -5.90
N GLN A 157 5.76 -10.12 -6.27
CA GLN A 157 7.03 -9.72 -6.86
C GLN A 157 7.56 -8.48 -6.16
N ILE A 158 8.75 -8.59 -5.57
CA ILE A 158 9.46 -7.44 -5.01
C ILE A 158 10.36 -6.88 -6.11
N HIS A 159 10.18 -5.59 -6.44
CA HIS A 159 10.88 -4.95 -7.54
C HIS A 159 12.17 -4.27 -7.09
N GLN A 160 12.12 -3.61 -5.93
CA GLN A 160 13.24 -2.86 -5.40
C GLN A 160 13.06 -2.65 -3.89
N THR A 161 14.15 -2.72 -3.14
CA THR A 161 14.21 -2.42 -1.71
C THR A 161 15.35 -1.45 -1.44
N GLU A 162 15.07 -0.34 -0.74
CA GLU A 162 16.05 0.68 -0.39
C GLU A 162 15.86 1.15 1.05
N ILE A 163 16.92 1.73 1.65
CA ILE A 163 16.83 2.37 2.95
C ILE A 163 16.06 3.68 2.79
N ALA A 164 14.95 3.82 3.50
CA ALA A 164 14.14 5.02 3.54
C ALA A 164 14.48 5.93 4.71
N ASN A 165 14.86 5.37 5.85
CA ASN A 165 15.20 6.13 7.05
C ASN A 165 16.19 5.40 7.95
N TYR A 166 16.94 6.17 8.75
CA TYR A 166 17.80 5.69 9.81
C TYR A 166 17.70 6.60 11.02
N GLU A 167 17.23 6.07 12.13
CA GLU A 167 17.06 6.79 13.37
C GLU A 167 17.85 6.13 14.50
N LYS A 168 18.46 6.98 15.33
CA LYS A 168 19.09 6.59 16.59
C LYS A 168 18.29 7.19 17.74
N LYS A 169 17.82 6.35 18.62
CA LYS A 169 17.24 6.72 19.91
C LYS A 169 18.04 5.99 21.00
N GLN A 170 17.97 6.50 22.21
CA GLN A 170 18.71 5.98 23.37
C GLN A 170 18.72 4.44 23.45
N GLY A 171 19.87 3.82 23.12
CA GLY A 171 20.04 2.38 23.16
C GLY A 171 19.41 1.58 22.02
N THR A 172 18.75 2.25 21.07
CA THR A 172 18.06 1.61 19.94
C THR A 172 18.43 2.30 18.64
N CYS A 173 18.67 1.53 17.58
CA CYS A 173 18.76 2.04 16.22
C CYS A 173 17.69 1.39 15.38
N VAL A 174 17.03 2.19 14.56
CA VAL A 174 15.98 1.73 13.65
C VAL A 174 16.36 2.08 12.22
N ILE A 175 16.42 1.08 11.35
CA ILE A 175 16.55 1.25 9.90
C ILE A 175 15.20 0.92 9.30
N THR A 176 14.62 1.86 8.55
CA THR A 176 13.41 1.61 7.77
C THR A 176 13.81 1.29 6.34
N PHE A 177 13.52 0.07 5.90
CA PHE A 177 13.58 -0.31 4.50
C PHE A 177 12.22 -0.05 3.83
N GLN A 178 12.24 0.40 2.59
CA GLN A 178 11.06 0.53 1.76
C GLN A 178 11.17 -0.39 0.56
N SER A 179 10.18 -1.27 0.39
CA SER A 179 10.11 -2.24 -0.70
C SER A 179 8.95 -1.91 -1.63
N ALA A 180 9.22 -1.79 -2.93
CA ALA A 180 8.20 -1.72 -3.97
C ALA A 180 7.76 -3.14 -4.33
N VAL A 181 6.46 -3.40 -4.27
CA VAL A 181 5.89 -4.73 -4.43
C VAL A 181 4.73 -4.71 -5.41
N GLY A 182 4.67 -5.71 -6.27
CA GLY A 182 3.53 -6.00 -7.11
C GLY A 182 2.93 -7.36 -6.76
N TYR A 183 1.62 -7.48 -6.75
CA TYR A 183 0.90 -8.73 -6.52
C TYR A 183 -0.54 -8.66 -7.06
N LEU A 184 -1.19 -9.80 -7.21
CA LEU A 184 -2.63 -9.86 -7.32
C LEU A 184 -3.19 -9.92 -5.90
N HIS A 185 -3.98 -8.92 -5.52
CA HIS A 185 -4.59 -8.82 -4.19
C HIS A 185 -6.10 -8.75 -4.30
N TYR A 186 -6.78 -9.62 -3.55
CA TYR A 186 -8.23 -9.61 -3.46
C TYR A 186 -8.71 -10.26 -2.16
N CYS A 187 -9.85 -9.78 -1.66
CA CYS A 187 -10.55 -10.36 -0.54
C CYS A 187 -11.81 -11.08 -1.02
N GLU A 188 -12.03 -12.30 -0.55
CA GLU A 188 -13.15 -13.15 -0.97
C GLU A 188 -13.98 -13.60 0.25
N LYS A 189 -15.30 -13.63 0.09
CA LYS A 189 -16.24 -14.17 1.07
C LYS A 189 -17.30 -15.02 0.36
N ALA A 190 -17.44 -16.27 0.79
CA ALA A 190 -18.39 -17.23 0.21
C ALA A 190 -18.30 -17.32 -1.34
N GLY A 191 -17.08 -17.31 -1.89
CA GLY A 191 -16.84 -17.44 -3.34
C GLY A 191 -17.05 -16.14 -4.14
N LYS A 192 -17.32 -15.01 -3.46
CA LYS A 192 -17.52 -13.70 -4.11
C LYS A 192 -16.40 -12.74 -3.71
N VAL A 193 -15.77 -12.13 -4.70
CA VAL A 193 -14.78 -11.06 -4.47
C VAL A 193 -15.49 -9.83 -3.90
N LEU A 194 -15.03 -9.37 -2.74
CA LEU A 194 -15.52 -8.17 -2.05
C LEU A 194 -14.70 -6.93 -2.44
N SER A 195 -13.39 -7.08 -2.55
CA SER A 195 -12.46 -6.01 -2.87
C SER A 195 -11.25 -6.55 -3.61
N GLY A 196 -10.51 -5.67 -4.30
CA GLY A 196 -9.34 -6.03 -5.08
C GLY A 196 -9.67 -6.67 -6.44
N SER A 197 -8.68 -7.28 -7.08
CA SER A 197 -8.82 -7.89 -8.41
C SER A 197 -8.01 -9.17 -8.53
N LYS A 198 -8.61 -10.18 -9.19
CA LYS A 198 -7.90 -11.43 -9.56
C LYS A 198 -7.05 -11.29 -10.83
N ASP A 199 -7.28 -10.23 -11.61
CA ASP A 199 -6.71 -10.06 -12.95
C ASP A 199 -5.77 -8.85 -13.07
N LEU A 200 -5.86 -7.88 -12.14
CA LEU A 200 -5.05 -6.68 -12.16
C LEU A 200 -4.03 -6.70 -11.02
N THR A 201 -2.77 -6.55 -11.38
CA THR A 201 -1.69 -6.41 -10.40
C THR A 201 -1.84 -5.10 -9.65
N GLU A 202 -1.77 -5.16 -8.34
CA GLU A 202 -1.65 -4.00 -7.47
C GLU A 202 -0.17 -3.68 -7.26
N GLN A 203 0.22 -2.41 -7.40
CA GLN A 203 1.57 -1.94 -7.17
C GLN A 203 1.57 -1.05 -5.95
N THR A 204 2.31 -1.45 -4.93
CA THR A 204 2.35 -0.76 -3.64
C THR A 204 3.74 -0.71 -3.05
N ARG A 205 3.88 -0.12 -1.85
CA ARG A 205 5.13 -0.08 -1.09
C ARG A 205 4.89 -0.51 0.33
N TYR A 206 5.86 -1.22 0.88
CA TYR A 206 5.92 -1.56 2.30
C TYR A 206 7.13 -0.91 2.95
N ASN A 207 6.92 -0.35 4.14
CA ASN A 207 8.00 0.01 5.04
C ASN A 207 8.21 -1.13 6.03
N LEU A 208 9.45 -1.61 6.14
CA LEU A 208 9.83 -2.62 7.12
C LEU A 208 10.86 -2.03 8.06
N GLN A 209 10.59 -2.13 9.36
CA GLN A 209 11.49 -1.62 10.37
C GLN A 209 12.41 -2.72 10.88
N LEU A 210 13.70 -2.50 10.72
CA LEU A 210 14.75 -3.33 11.26
C LEU A 210 15.33 -2.60 12.48
N MET A 211 15.18 -3.20 13.66
CA MET A 211 15.58 -2.61 14.93
C MET A 211 16.80 -3.33 15.50
N TYR A 212 17.77 -2.55 15.95
CA TYR A 212 18.90 -3.02 16.73
C TYR A 212 18.74 -2.56 18.16
N ILE A 213 18.64 -3.51 19.09
CA ILE A 213 18.52 -3.24 20.52
C ILE A 213 19.82 -3.62 21.18
N GLN A 214 20.51 -2.63 21.73
CA GLN A 214 21.78 -2.83 22.41
C GLN A 214 21.60 -3.49 23.79
N ASN A 215 20.52 -3.16 24.48
CA ASN A 215 20.12 -3.75 25.76
C ASN A 215 18.61 -3.57 25.97
N GLU A 216 17.86 -4.68 26.07
CA GLU A 216 16.40 -4.64 26.31
C GLU A 216 16.02 -3.91 27.61
N LYS A 217 16.85 -3.97 28.63
CA LYS A 217 16.62 -3.26 29.91
C LYS A 217 16.77 -1.74 29.76
N LEU A 218 17.53 -1.26 28.77
CA LEU A 218 17.74 0.15 28.50
C LEU A 218 16.71 0.71 27.49
N ALA A 219 16.16 -0.13 26.65
CA ALA A 219 15.11 0.27 25.68
C ALA A 219 13.80 0.74 26.35
N GLY A 220 13.55 0.33 27.61
CA GLY A 220 12.39 0.74 28.41
C GLY A 220 12.64 1.83 29.43
N MET A 221 13.87 2.36 29.55
CA MET A 221 14.21 3.41 30.51
C MET A 221 14.36 4.76 29.79
N ASP A 222 13.51 5.70 30.13
CA ASP A 222 13.56 7.13 29.68
C ASP A 222 14.82 7.89 30.12
N ASN A 223 15.79 7.24 30.73
CA ASN A 223 17.02 7.85 31.19
C ASN A 223 18.19 7.47 30.28
N ALA A 224 18.81 8.46 29.70
CA ALA A 224 20.06 8.41 28.94
C ALA A 224 21.19 7.72 29.71
N VAL A 225 21.31 6.43 29.60
CA VAL A 225 22.57 5.77 29.95
C VAL A 225 23.44 5.88 28.70
N GLY A 226 24.25 6.92 28.66
CA GLY A 226 25.35 7.02 27.71
C GLY A 226 26.15 5.72 27.85
N THR A 227 26.32 4.99 26.74
CA THR A 227 27.21 3.85 26.69
C THR A 227 28.62 4.38 26.87
N THR A 228 29.14 4.24 28.05
CA THR A 228 30.53 4.60 28.40
C THR A 228 31.40 3.36 28.47
N CYS A 229 32.63 3.49 28.04
CA CYS A 229 33.58 2.42 28.13
C CYS A 229 33.83 2.03 29.62
N PRO A 230 33.66 0.77 30.03
CA PRO A 230 33.84 0.36 31.43
C PRO A 230 35.28 0.53 31.93
N ASN A 231 36.26 0.65 31.03
CA ASN A 231 37.65 0.80 31.35
C ASN A 231 38.10 2.27 31.49
N CYS A 232 37.69 3.16 30.55
CA CYS A 232 38.18 4.54 30.54
C CYS A 232 37.06 5.60 30.70
N GLY A 233 35.78 5.22 30.78
CA GLY A 233 34.67 6.14 30.94
C GLY A 233 34.34 6.97 29.71
N ALA A 234 35.07 6.80 28.59
CA ALA A 234 34.81 7.54 27.36
C ALA A 234 33.47 7.13 26.72
N PRO A 235 32.74 8.07 26.08
CA PRO A 235 31.51 7.72 25.40
C PRO A 235 31.79 6.78 24.22
N ILE A 236 30.97 5.72 24.10
CA ILE A 236 31.04 4.80 22.97
C ILE A 236 30.14 5.41 21.86
N THR A 237 30.78 5.99 20.86
CA THR A 237 30.09 6.64 19.73
C THR A 237 29.65 5.66 18.66
N ASN A 238 30.35 4.54 18.55
CA ASN A 238 30.06 3.47 17.59
C ASN A 238 29.37 2.31 18.32
N LEU A 239 28.07 2.16 18.09
CA LEU A 239 27.22 1.16 18.77
C LEU A 239 27.55 -0.30 18.42
N GLY A 240 28.27 -0.54 17.33
CA GLY A 240 28.73 -1.85 16.88
C GLY A 240 30.20 -2.17 17.24
N ALA A 241 30.90 -1.24 17.87
CA ALA A 241 32.35 -1.43 18.15
C ALA A 241 32.62 -2.57 19.12
N ALA A 242 33.48 -3.48 18.73
CA ALA A 242 34.03 -4.53 19.63
C ALA A 242 35.08 -3.98 20.59
N TYR A 243 35.64 -2.80 20.30
CA TYR A 243 36.72 -2.15 21.06
C TYR A 243 36.43 -0.67 21.25
N CYS A 244 36.84 -0.13 22.39
CA CYS A 244 36.76 1.29 22.67
C CYS A 244 37.73 2.08 21.77
N GLU A 245 37.23 3.09 21.05
CA GLU A 245 38.03 3.94 20.15
C GLU A 245 39.10 4.75 20.90
N TYR A 246 38.92 4.99 22.22
CA TYR A 246 39.80 5.80 23.03
C TYR A 246 40.90 5.01 23.75
N CYS A 247 40.59 3.82 24.24
CA CYS A 247 41.56 3.04 25.04
C CYS A 247 41.85 1.66 24.48
N GLY A 248 41.24 1.24 23.39
CA GLY A 248 41.46 -0.05 22.74
C GLY A 248 40.98 -1.26 23.53
N SER A 249 40.41 -1.08 24.73
CA SER A 249 39.90 -2.20 25.50
C SER A 249 38.67 -2.81 24.85
N ALA A 250 38.54 -4.13 24.88
CA ALA A 250 37.36 -4.83 24.43
C ALA A 250 36.12 -4.33 25.16
N VAL A 251 35.17 -3.83 24.42
CA VAL A 251 33.87 -3.43 24.94
C VAL A 251 32.94 -4.61 24.78
N THR A 252 32.92 -5.47 25.82
CA THR A 252 31.93 -6.55 25.90
C THR A 252 30.60 -5.92 26.26
N LEU A 253 29.98 -5.29 25.31
CA LEU A 253 28.55 -4.94 25.39
C LEU A 253 27.81 -6.25 25.41
N LEU A 254 27.20 -6.59 26.55
CA LEU A 254 26.47 -7.83 26.78
C LEU A 254 25.60 -8.17 25.59
N ASN A 255 25.83 -9.33 25.07
CA ASN A 255 25.47 -9.98 23.86
C ASN A 255 23.96 -10.05 23.55
N LEU A 256 23.31 -8.90 23.29
CA LEU A 256 21.94 -8.80 22.70
C LEU A 256 21.98 -8.09 21.34
N LYS A 257 23.03 -8.37 20.57
CA LYS A 257 23.28 -7.78 19.26
C LYS A 257 22.54 -8.55 18.17
N VAL A 258 21.22 -8.43 18.11
CA VAL A 258 20.48 -9.01 16.97
C VAL A 258 19.65 -7.91 16.31
N TRP A 259 19.91 -7.71 15.03
CA TRP A 259 19.01 -6.95 14.17
C TRP A 259 17.70 -7.72 14.02
N THR A 260 16.62 -7.14 14.52
CA THR A 260 15.31 -7.77 14.58
C THR A 260 14.33 -7.02 13.71
N LEU A 261 13.61 -7.70 12.85
CA LEU A 261 12.47 -7.15 12.14
C LEU A 261 11.34 -6.88 13.14
N HIS A 262 10.89 -5.63 13.18
CA HIS A 262 9.94 -5.14 14.19
C HIS A 262 8.52 -4.95 13.63
N SER A 263 8.40 -4.37 12.45
CA SER A 263 7.10 -4.14 11.80
C SER A 263 7.21 -4.14 10.29
N PHE A 264 6.07 -4.31 9.63
CA PHE A 264 5.87 -4.05 8.20
C PHE A 264 4.54 -3.35 8.01
N ASP A 265 4.56 -2.23 7.27
CA ASP A 265 3.38 -1.38 7.06
C ASP A 265 3.29 -0.98 5.59
N GLU A 266 2.10 -1.12 5.01
CA GLU A 266 1.83 -0.64 3.67
C GLU A 266 1.73 0.89 3.65
N THR A 267 2.42 1.56 2.70
CA THR A 267 2.51 3.03 2.65
C THR A 267 1.61 3.67 1.61
N ASP A 268 1.19 2.93 0.61
CA ASP A 268 0.23 3.40 -0.40
C ASP A 268 -1.18 2.99 -0.02
N TYR A 269 -1.70 3.60 1.04
CA TYR A 269 -3.08 3.38 1.44
C TYR A 269 -4.01 4.00 0.41
N HIS A 270 -4.64 3.20 -0.41
CA HIS A 270 -5.77 3.65 -1.21
C HIS A 270 -6.98 3.76 -0.30
N HIS A 271 -7.35 4.99 0.05
CA HIS A 271 -8.66 5.24 0.65
C HIS A 271 -9.72 4.73 -0.34
N SER A 272 -10.39 3.67 0.05
CA SER A 272 -11.62 3.16 -0.58
C SER A 272 -12.75 4.15 -0.43
#